data_3d843b43fe0e4cd100a402e2c70ec9f7
#
_entry.id   3d843b43fe0e4cd100a402e2c70ec9f7
#
_cell.length_a   1.000
_cell.length_b   1.000
_cell.length_c   1.000
_cell.angle_alpha   90.00
_cell.angle_beta   90.00
_cell.angle_gamma   90.00
#
_symmetry.space_group_name_H-M   'P 1'
#
loop_
_entity.id
_entity.type
_entity.pdbx_description
1 polymer ?
#
loop_
_entity_poly.entity_id
_entity_poly.type
_entity_poly.pdbx_seq_one_letter_code
_entity_poly.pdbx_strand_id
1 'polypeptide(L)'
;MQLIQNLKQATADAIQSIYQVQIKSEQVLVNATKPEIEGDYTIVLFAFVKQLGKSPDELGNALGEAIMASMPGTITAFNIVKGFLNFTISDQFWLDYLQATDTNKLVTPTENPKKIMVEYSSPNTNKPLHLGHLRNNFLGWSIAEILKLQGNDVVKTCIVNDRGIHICKSMIAWQLFANGATPESTNMKGDHFVGDYYVKYNDAYKAEVEQLISGGMSKEIAEQEAPIQKAAQAMLLKWEQGDADTMSLWKRMNEWVYAGFDVTYKKIGSDFIKTYYESNTYLLGKDLVDQGLSKKVFYQKEDSSVWIDLTSEGLDEKIVRRKDGTSVYITQDIGLAELKQKEFNTNASIYVVGDEQNYHFKVLKLICQKLQLPASDGIYHLSYGMVELPTGKMKSREGTVVDADDLVDGMIQIAKEKTESLGKVDDFSTEQLEKLYKTIGLGALKFFLLRVDPKKKMIFNPEESIDFHGFTGPFIQYTHARIKSILRKTGTTVQQVGNSMLPLEKALAMQLAHFSAEVNEAAEALDPSKLAIYAFNLAKLFNSFYAELSISNAESEDKKNLRIQLGILTAATLKQAMQVLGIEVPEQM
;
A
#
# COMPACT_ATOMS: atom_id res chain seq x y z
N MET A 1 -1.66 21.82 3.36
CA MET A 1 -0.79 23.00 3.53
C MET A 1 -1.65 24.20 3.92
N GLN A 2 -1.28 24.92 4.97
CA GLN A 2 -2.06 26.04 5.50
C GLN A 2 -2.25 27.17 4.45
N LEU A 3 -1.23 27.45 3.63
CA LEU A 3 -1.32 28.49 2.58
C LEU A 3 -2.43 28.21 1.56
N ILE A 4 -2.55 26.97 1.07
CA ILE A 4 -3.60 26.60 0.11
C ILE A 4 -4.99 26.74 0.76
N GLN A 5 -5.14 26.33 2.01
CA GLN A 5 -6.42 26.51 2.73
C GLN A 5 -6.73 27.99 2.95
N ASN A 6 -5.73 28.78 3.30
CA ASN A 6 -5.88 30.24 3.44
C ASN A 6 -6.30 30.89 2.10
N LEU A 7 -5.69 30.50 0.97
CA LEU A 7 -6.08 30.96 -0.36
C LEU A 7 -7.52 30.56 -0.72
N LYS A 8 -7.92 29.33 -0.42
CA LYS A 8 -9.30 28.86 -0.63
C LYS A 8 -10.29 29.65 0.20
N GLN A 9 -10.00 29.86 1.48
CA GLN A 9 -10.86 30.62 2.38
C GLN A 9 -10.93 32.09 1.98
N ALA A 10 -9.79 32.73 1.72
CA ALA A 10 -9.74 34.12 1.27
C ALA A 10 -10.54 34.33 -0.05
N THR A 11 -10.52 33.35 -0.94
CA THR A 11 -11.32 33.39 -2.17
C THR A 11 -12.81 33.31 -1.88
N ALA A 12 -13.23 32.41 -0.99
CA ALA A 12 -14.62 32.26 -0.59
C ALA A 12 -15.14 33.53 0.10
N ASP A 13 -14.34 34.11 0.99
CA ASP A 13 -14.66 35.36 1.71
C ASP A 13 -14.74 36.54 0.76
N ALA A 14 -13.83 36.66 -0.20
CA ALA A 14 -13.85 37.71 -1.23
C ALA A 14 -15.11 37.61 -2.11
N ILE A 15 -15.50 36.41 -2.54
CA ILE A 15 -16.74 36.18 -3.32
C ILE A 15 -17.97 36.60 -2.48
N GLN A 16 -18.01 36.16 -1.22
CA GLN A 16 -19.11 36.56 -0.32
C GLN A 16 -19.18 38.05 -0.11
N SER A 17 -18.05 38.72 0.10
CA SER A 17 -17.99 40.16 0.35
C SER A 17 -18.37 40.98 -0.87
N ILE A 18 -17.87 40.65 -2.06
CA ILE A 18 -18.04 41.44 -3.28
C ILE A 18 -19.38 41.15 -3.96
N TYR A 19 -19.79 39.88 -4.01
CA TYR A 19 -20.93 39.43 -4.82
C TYR A 19 -22.12 38.94 -3.99
N GLN A 20 -22.00 38.90 -2.66
CA GLN A 20 -23.05 38.42 -1.74
C GLN A 20 -23.45 36.93 -2.02
N VAL A 21 -22.55 36.15 -2.59
CA VAL A 21 -22.75 34.75 -2.90
C VAL A 21 -21.89 33.89 -1.97
N GLN A 22 -22.53 33.02 -1.21
CA GLN A 22 -21.82 32.10 -0.31
C GLN A 22 -21.34 30.86 -1.08
N ILE A 23 -20.03 30.61 -1.03
CA ILE A 23 -19.42 29.38 -1.50
C ILE A 23 -18.59 28.75 -0.37
N LYS A 24 -18.42 27.44 -0.43
CA LYS A 24 -17.55 26.73 0.51
C LYS A 24 -16.11 26.76 -0.02
N SER A 25 -15.13 26.87 0.88
CA SER A 25 -13.70 26.87 0.53
C SER A 25 -13.28 25.62 -0.25
N GLU A 26 -13.94 24.46 -0.02
CA GLU A 26 -13.69 23.22 -0.74
C GLU A 26 -14.07 23.29 -2.24
N GLN A 27 -14.92 24.23 -2.63
CA GLN A 27 -15.29 24.44 -4.04
C GLN A 27 -14.25 25.27 -4.80
N VAL A 28 -13.30 25.88 -4.10
CA VAL A 28 -12.21 26.64 -4.70
C VAL A 28 -11.07 25.71 -5.09
N LEU A 29 -10.79 25.63 -6.39
CA LEU A 29 -9.67 24.86 -6.92
C LEU A 29 -8.42 25.75 -6.94
N VAL A 30 -7.41 25.38 -6.16
CA VAL A 30 -6.09 26.01 -6.13
C VAL A 30 -5.06 24.98 -6.59
N ASN A 31 -4.32 25.33 -7.64
CA ASN A 31 -3.27 24.48 -8.22
C ASN A 31 -1.94 25.23 -8.24
N ALA A 32 -0.82 24.54 -8.42
CA ALA A 32 0.43 25.16 -8.79
C ALA A 32 0.30 25.81 -10.18
N THR A 33 0.87 27.00 -10.35
CA THR A 33 0.89 27.68 -11.66
C THR A 33 1.81 26.93 -12.62
N LYS A 34 1.47 26.90 -13.90
CA LYS A 34 2.31 26.28 -14.92
C LYS A 34 3.64 27.03 -15.07
N PRO A 35 4.76 26.32 -15.36
CA PRO A 35 6.10 26.92 -15.42
C PRO A 35 6.24 28.10 -16.40
N GLU A 36 5.45 28.12 -17.47
CA GLU A 36 5.46 29.16 -18.49
C GLU A 36 4.64 30.40 -18.12
N ILE A 37 3.95 30.40 -16.96
CA ILE A 37 3.10 31.49 -16.49
C ILE A 37 3.68 32.03 -15.18
N GLU A 38 3.77 33.34 -15.05
CA GLU A 38 4.22 34.00 -13.83
C GLU A 38 3.23 33.78 -12.68
N GLY A 39 3.74 33.38 -11.51
CA GLY A 39 2.98 33.10 -10.29
C GLY A 39 3.32 31.73 -9.71
N ASP A 40 2.95 31.50 -8.47
CA ASP A 40 3.21 30.27 -7.73
C ASP A 40 1.96 29.37 -7.65
N TYR A 41 0.79 29.99 -7.39
CA TYR A 41 -0.49 29.29 -7.29
C TYR A 41 -1.54 29.94 -8.18
N THR A 42 -2.44 29.13 -8.73
CA THR A 42 -3.53 29.58 -9.59
C THR A 42 -4.89 29.14 -9.06
N ILE A 43 -5.87 30.05 -9.18
CA ILE A 43 -7.29 29.78 -8.92
C ILE A 43 -8.02 29.73 -10.25
N VAL A 44 -8.85 28.70 -10.44
CA VAL A 44 -9.63 28.48 -11.66
C VAL A 44 -10.92 29.32 -11.59
N LEU A 45 -10.97 30.44 -12.31
CA LEU A 45 -12.12 31.36 -12.30
C LEU A 45 -13.36 30.82 -13.02
N PHE A 46 -13.21 29.93 -13.99
CA PHE A 46 -14.32 29.39 -14.77
C PHE A 46 -15.44 28.77 -13.94
N ALA A 47 -15.11 28.22 -12.78
CA ALA A 47 -16.08 27.64 -11.86
C ALA A 47 -17.12 28.68 -11.38
N PHE A 48 -16.74 29.96 -11.34
CA PHE A 48 -17.54 31.03 -10.76
C PHE A 48 -18.16 31.97 -11.80
N VAL A 49 -17.62 32.03 -13.03
CA VAL A 49 -18.05 32.91 -14.12
C VAL A 49 -19.56 32.83 -14.36
N LYS A 50 -20.10 31.63 -14.53
CA LYS A 50 -21.53 31.44 -14.79
C LYS A 50 -22.41 31.81 -13.61
N GLN A 51 -21.97 31.54 -12.40
CA GLN A 51 -22.72 31.80 -11.18
C GLN A 51 -22.76 33.29 -10.82
N LEU A 52 -21.65 34.02 -11.07
CA LEU A 52 -21.50 35.40 -10.72
C LEU A 52 -21.83 36.39 -11.86
N GLY A 53 -22.04 35.87 -13.09
CA GLY A 53 -22.42 36.66 -14.26
C GLY A 53 -21.36 37.68 -14.67
N LYS A 54 -20.07 37.41 -14.39
CA LYS A 54 -18.92 38.30 -14.66
C LYS A 54 -17.95 37.64 -15.65
N SER A 55 -17.24 38.48 -16.40
CA SER A 55 -16.14 37.98 -17.25
C SER A 55 -14.98 37.47 -16.37
N PRO A 56 -14.15 36.54 -16.86
CA PRO A 56 -12.98 36.07 -16.12
C PRO A 56 -12.04 37.21 -15.69
N ASP A 57 -11.86 38.20 -16.53
CA ASP A 57 -10.95 39.34 -16.23
C ASP A 57 -11.52 40.27 -15.16
N GLU A 58 -12.82 40.61 -15.22
CA GLU A 58 -13.48 41.40 -14.16
C GLU A 58 -13.44 40.65 -12.82
N LEU A 59 -13.77 39.35 -12.85
CA LEU A 59 -13.78 38.51 -11.67
C LEU A 59 -12.37 38.37 -11.09
N GLY A 60 -11.38 38.11 -11.95
CA GLY A 60 -9.99 37.95 -11.55
C GLY A 60 -9.39 39.19 -10.94
N ASN A 61 -9.66 40.38 -11.49
CA ASN A 61 -9.18 41.64 -10.92
C ASN A 61 -9.80 41.91 -9.54
N ALA A 62 -11.13 41.83 -9.44
CA ALA A 62 -11.82 42.07 -8.18
C ALA A 62 -11.40 41.09 -7.06
N LEU A 63 -11.30 39.81 -7.39
CA LEU A 63 -10.84 38.79 -6.43
C LEU A 63 -9.35 38.90 -6.14
N GLY A 64 -8.50 39.17 -7.15
CA GLY A 64 -7.06 39.34 -6.98
C GLY A 64 -6.72 40.46 -6.01
N GLU A 65 -7.34 41.66 -6.17
CA GLU A 65 -7.18 42.78 -5.26
C GLU A 65 -7.65 42.47 -3.83
N ALA A 66 -8.84 41.86 -3.68
CA ALA A 66 -9.40 41.51 -2.38
C ALA A 66 -8.56 40.47 -1.63
N ILE A 67 -8.13 39.40 -2.34
CA ILE A 67 -7.33 38.33 -1.75
C ILE A 67 -5.94 38.86 -1.37
N MET A 68 -5.30 39.64 -2.25
CA MET A 68 -4.00 40.26 -1.96
C MET A 68 -4.08 41.18 -0.74
N ALA A 69 -5.14 41.97 -0.61
CA ALA A 69 -5.38 42.85 0.55
C ALA A 69 -5.64 42.03 1.84
N SER A 70 -6.26 40.85 1.75
CA SER A 70 -6.55 40.01 2.92
C SER A 70 -5.33 39.19 3.39
N MET A 71 -4.29 39.06 2.57
CA MET A 71 -3.07 38.32 2.87
C MET A 71 -1.80 39.19 2.72
N PRO A 72 -1.70 40.28 3.49
CA PRO A 72 -0.57 41.19 3.37
C PRO A 72 0.75 40.52 3.76
N GLY A 73 1.81 40.83 3.01
CA GLY A 73 3.15 40.20 3.23
C GLY A 73 3.28 38.76 2.71
N THR A 74 2.16 38.10 2.41
CA THR A 74 2.17 36.76 1.83
C THR A 74 2.10 36.82 0.30
N ILE A 75 1.17 37.59 -0.27
CA ILE A 75 1.01 37.76 -1.71
C ILE A 75 1.63 39.07 -2.15
N THR A 76 2.53 39.03 -3.13
CA THR A 76 3.22 40.22 -3.65
C THR A 76 2.67 40.72 -4.99
N ALA A 77 2.08 39.84 -5.78
CA ALA A 77 1.50 40.17 -7.06
C ALA A 77 0.45 39.15 -7.48
N PHE A 78 -0.42 39.54 -8.42
CA PHE A 78 -1.27 38.63 -9.15
C PHE A 78 -1.34 39.00 -10.63
N ASN A 79 -1.66 38.04 -11.46
CA ASN A 79 -1.99 38.22 -12.87
C ASN A 79 -3.13 37.27 -13.30
N ILE A 80 -3.74 37.60 -14.45
CA ILE A 80 -4.84 36.79 -14.99
C ILE A 80 -4.44 36.33 -16.39
N VAL A 81 -4.41 35.03 -16.60
CA VAL A 81 -4.09 34.43 -17.90
C VAL A 81 -5.18 33.43 -18.27
N LYS A 82 -5.93 33.72 -19.30
CA LYS A 82 -6.97 32.80 -19.86
C LYS A 82 -7.93 32.25 -18.81
N GLY A 83 -8.42 33.10 -17.90
CA GLY A 83 -9.37 32.72 -16.85
C GLY A 83 -8.76 31.99 -15.64
N PHE A 84 -7.45 32.06 -15.49
CA PHE A 84 -6.70 31.62 -14.33
C PHE A 84 -6.15 32.83 -13.58
N LEU A 85 -6.48 32.96 -12.30
CA LEU A 85 -5.95 33.97 -11.41
C LEU A 85 -4.73 33.43 -10.70
N ASN A 86 -3.55 33.93 -11.08
CA ASN A 86 -2.26 33.45 -10.60
C ASN A 86 -1.70 34.40 -9.54
N PHE A 87 -1.24 33.87 -8.41
CA PHE A 87 -0.65 34.64 -7.32
C PHE A 87 0.83 34.34 -7.18
N THR A 88 1.62 35.41 -6.96
CA THR A 88 3.02 35.31 -6.57
C THR A 88 3.13 35.44 -5.05
N ILE A 89 3.69 34.41 -4.42
CA ILE A 89 3.93 34.40 -2.98
C ILE A 89 5.30 35.03 -2.68
N SER A 90 5.39 35.79 -1.59
CA SER A 90 6.62 36.46 -1.22
C SER A 90 7.76 35.48 -0.91
N ASP A 91 8.98 35.88 -1.25
CA ASP A 91 10.17 35.09 -0.88
C ASP A 91 10.31 35.01 0.65
N GLN A 92 9.96 36.08 1.38
CA GLN A 92 10.00 36.08 2.85
C GLN A 92 9.09 35.01 3.45
N PHE A 93 7.88 34.79 2.90
CA PHE A 93 6.99 33.72 3.35
C PHE A 93 7.67 32.33 3.25
N TRP A 94 8.37 32.07 2.13
CA TRP A 94 9.05 30.80 1.93
C TRP A 94 10.27 30.64 2.82
N LEU A 95 11.02 31.72 3.05
CA LEU A 95 12.17 31.73 3.96
C LEU A 95 11.73 31.47 5.40
N ASP A 96 10.65 32.11 5.86
CA ASP A 96 10.07 31.89 7.19
C ASP A 96 9.56 30.45 7.33
N TYR A 97 8.90 29.92 6.29
CA TYR A 97 8.46 28.52 6.26
C TYR A 97 9.65 27.56 6.40
N LEU A 98 10.72 27.75 5.64
CA LEU A 98 11.90 26.89 5.70
C LEU A 98 12.56 26.91 7.09
N GLN A 99 12.65 28.09 7.70
CA GLN A 99 13.23 28.25 9.05
C GLN A 99 12.36 27.64 10.15
N ALA A 100 11.05 27.75 10.02
CA ALA A 100 10.11 27.21 11.01
C ALA A 100 9.90 25.70 10.89
N THR A 101 10.30 25.08 9.77
CA THR A 101 10.03 23.67 9.51
C THR A 101 10.96 22.76 10.31
N ASP A 102 10.38 21.96 11.22
CA ASP A 102 11.07 20.89 11.97
C ASP A 102 11.13 19.62 11.11
N THR A 103 12.33 19.13 10.85
CA THR A 103 12.57 17.90 10.08
C THR A 103 11.95 16.64 10.70
N ASN A 104 11.58 16.69 11.97
CA ASN A 104 10.90 15.59 12.68
C ASN A 104 9.36 15.71 12.62
N LYS A 105 8.82 16.83 12.12
CA LYS A 105 7.38 17.12 12.07
C LYS A 105 6.96 17.65 10.71
N LEU A 106 7.31 16.94 9.65
CA LEU A 106 7.02 17.36 8.27
C LEU A 106 5.54 17.22 7.88
N VAL A 107 4.76 16.46 8.63
CA VAL A 107 3.34 16.22 8.37
C VAL A 107 2.51 16.75 9.54
N THR A 108 1.47 17.51 9.20
CA THR A 108 0.46 17.94 10.17
C THR A 108 -0.53 16.79 10.37
N PRO A 109 -0.67 16.26 11.60
CA PRO A 109 -1.64 15.20 11.88
C PRO A 109 -3.07 15.65 11.63
N THR A 110 -3.96 14.68 11.35
CA THR A 110 -5.41 14.92 11.23
C THR A 110 -5.98 15.39 12.57
N GLU A 111 -6.94 16.33 12.51
CA GLU A 111 -7.66 16.82 13.71
C GLU A 111 -8.60 15.76 14.31
N ASN A 112 -9.02 14.79 13.51
CA ASN A 112 -9.96 13.74 13.91
C ASN A 112 -9.33 12.35 13.73
N PRO A 113 -8.36 11.95 14.57
CA PRO A 113 -7.71 10.65 14.46
C PRO A 113 -8.70 9.52 14.68
N LYS A 114 -8.57 8.47 13.88
CA LYS A 114 -9.40 7.26 13.93
C LYS A 114 -8.55 6.06 14.32
N LYS A 115 -9.18 5.06 14.91
CA LYS A 115 -8.58 3.74 15.05
C LYS A 115 -8.97 2.89 13.84
N ILE A 116 -7.98 2.47 13.05
CA ILE A 116 -8.18 1.82 11.76
C ILE A 116 -7.47 0.46 11.77
N MET A 117 -8.17 -0.59 11.36
CA MET A 117 -7.54 -1.88 11.09
C MET A 117 -7.14 -1.96 9.61
N VAL A 118 -5.95 -2.46 9.34
CA VAL A 118 -5.49 -2.82 7.99
C VAL A 118 -5.11 -4.30 8.00
N GLU A 119 -5.90 -5.12 7.27
CA GLU A 119 -5.63 -6.55 7.11
C GLU A 119 -5.01 -6.82 5.75
N TYR A 120 -3.89 -7.52 5.74
CA TYR A 120 -3.15 -7.87 4.54
C TYR A 120 -2.38 -9.18 4.72
N SER A 121 -1.79 -9.67 3.63
CA SER A 121 -1.07 -10.94 3.44
C SER A 121 -1.98 -12.12 3.13
N SER A 122 -2.79 -12.63 4.04
CA SER A 122 -3.76 -13.74 3.86
C SER A 122 -3.23 -14.98 3.12
N PRO A 123 -2.09 -15.57 3.53
CA PRO A 123 -1.48 -16.69 2.82
C PRO A 123 -2.18 -18.03 3.11
N ASN A 124 -2.03 -18.99 2.19
CA ASN A 124 -2.42 -20.39 2.40
C ASN A 124 -1.20 -21.22 2.80
N THR A 125 -1.32 -22.11 3.77
CA THR A 125 -0.18 -22.87 4.31
C THR A 125 0.22 -24.11 3.47
N ASN A 126 -0.26 -24.23 2.25
CA ASN A 126 0.12 -25.29 1.33
C ASN A 126 1.21 -24.89 0.32
N LYS A 127 1.74 -23.69 0.39
CA LYS A 127 2.74 -23.15 -0.55
C LYS A 127 3.47 -21.95 0.05
N PRO A 128 4.70 -21.62 -0.44
CA PRO A 128 5.41 -20.41 -0.04
C PRO A 128 4.72 -19.14 -0.54
N LEU A 129 5.15 -18.00 -0.01
CA LEU A 129 4.76 -16.69 -0.52
C LEU A 129 5.30 -16.48 -1.94
N HIS A 130 4.63 -15.67 -2.73
CA HIS A 130 4.99 -15.41 -4.13
C HIS A 130 4.83 -13.90 -4.47
N LEU A 131 5.21 -13.49 -5.68
CA LEU A 131 5.16 -12.09 -6.15
C LEU A 131 3.81 -11.41 -5.85
N GLY A 132 2.67 -12.10 -6.01
CA GLY A 132 1.35 -11.56 -5.67
C GLY A 132 1.21 -11.24 -4.18
N HIS A 133 1.78 -12.10 -3.30
CA HIS A 133 1.82 -11.83 -1.86
C HIS A 133 2.75 -10.65 -1.53
N LEU A 134 3.87 -10.47 -2.24
CA LEU A 134 4.74 -9.31 -2.05
C LEU A 134 4.00 -8.01 -2.34
N ARG A 135 3.26 -7.93 -3.46
CA ARG A 135 2.44 -6.76 -3.77
C ARG A 135 1.40 -6.48 -2.69
N ASN A 136 0.69 -7.51 -2.24
CA ASN A 136 -0.28 -7.39 -1.15
C ASN A 136 0.36 -6.87 0.14
N ASN A 137 1.47 -7.50 0.57
CA ASN A 137 2.19 -7.11 1.78
C ASN A 137 2.69 -5.67 1.73
N PHE A 138 3.35 -5.27 0.64
CA PHE A 138 3.89 -3.92 0.52
C PHE A 138 2.77 -2.87 0.47
N LEU A 139 1.68 -3.15 -0.24
CA LEU A 139 0.53 -2.26 -0.31
C LEU A 139 -0.13 -2.10 1.07
N GLY A 140 -0.46 -3.21 1.74
CA GLY A 140 -1.12 -3.16 3.05
C GLY A 140 -0.24 -2.50 4.13
N TRP A 141 1.04 -2.83 4.16
CA TRP A 141 2.01 -2.23 5.07
C TRP A 141 2.16 -0.72 4.84
N SER A 142 2.32 -0.31 3.58
CA SER A 142 2.48 1.11 3.22
C SER A 142 1.23 1.93 3.57
N ILE A 143 0.03 1.42 3.27
CA ILE A 143 -1.22 2.07 3.67
C ILE A 143 -1.30 2.24 5.19
N ALA A 144 -0.92 1.21 5.95
CA ALA A 144 -0.90 1.30 7.40
C ALA A 144 0.06 2.40 7.90
N GLU A 145 1.26 2.50 7.33
CA GLU A 145 2.24 3.52 7.73
C GLU A 145 1.85 4.94 7.28
N ILE A 146 1.23 5.10 6.10
CA ILE A 146 0.68 6.38 5.63
C ILE A 146 -0.42 6.87 6.59
N LEU A 147 -1.35 5.99 6.98
CA LEU A 147 -2.41 6.32 7.92
C LEU A 147 -1.86 6.67 9.32
N LYS A 148 -0.81 5.98 9.78
CA LYS A 148 -0.09 6.34 11.03
C LYS A 148 0.59 7.70 10.91
N LEU A 149 1.26 7.97 9.80
CA LEU A 149 1.92 9.27 9.58
C LEU A 149 0.90 10.42 9.56
N GLN A 150 -0.32 10.17 9.07
CA GLN A 150 -1.44 11.10 9.15
C GLN A 150 -1.96 11.32 10.59
N GLY A 151 -1.55 10.49 11.56
CA GLY A 151 -1.93 10.60 12.98
C GLY A 151 -3.01 9.61 13.44
N ASN A 152 -3.42 8.64 12.63
CA ASN A 152 -4.37 7.61 13.04
C ASN A 152 -3.72 6.52 13.91
N ASP A 153 -4.51 5.88 14.79
CA ASP A 153 -4.14 4.65 15.50
C ASP A 153 -4.41 3.45 14.57
N VAL A 154 -3.36 2.75 14.14
CA VAL A 154 -3.49 1.69 13.13
C VAL A 154 -3.11 0.33 13.67
N VAL A 155 -4.02 -0.63 13.53
CA VAL A 155 -3.85 -2.03 13.88
C VAL A 155 -3.60 -2.85 12.61
N LYS A 156 -2.42 -3.45 12.48
CA LYS A 156 -2.07 -4.34 11.38
C LYS A 156 -2.45 -5.78 11.73
N THR A 157 -3.22 -6.44 10.87
CA THR A 157 -3.63 -7.84 11.06
C THR A 157 -3.37 -8.68 9.82
N CYS A 158 -3.28 -10.00 10.03
CA CYS A 158 -3.17 -11.00 8.99
C CYS A 158 -4.13 -12.16 9.31
N ILE A 159 -4.71 -12.77 8.28
CA ILE A 159 -5.38 -14.06 8.41
C ILE A 159 -4.59 -15.12 7.64
N VAL A 160 -4.31 -16.26 8.28
CA VAL A 160 -3.63 -17.39 7.68
C VAL A 160 -4.64 -18.49 7.41
N ASN A 161 -4.71 -18.94 6.16
CA ASN A 161 -5.61 -20.02 5.72
C ASN A 161 -4.88 -21.36 5.89
N ASP A 162 -5.03 -21.95 7.07
CA ASP A 162 -4.27 -23.11 7.54
C ASP A 162 -5.10 -24.40 7.58
N ARG A 163 -6.31 -24.41 6.99
CA ARG A 163 -7.18 -25.58 6.93
C ARG A 163 -7.78 -25.79 5.52
N GLY A 164 -8.45 -26.93 5.39
CA GLY A 164 -9.19 -27.28 4.18
C GLY A 164 -8.44 -28.25 3.27
N ILE A 165 -9.10 -28.60 2.14
CA ILE A 165 -8.64 -29.68 1.25
C ILE A 165 -7.22 -29.48 0.69
N HIS A 166 -6.82 -28.21 0.45
CA HIS A 166 -5.49 -27.92 -0.09
C HIS A 166 -4.37 -28.26 0.89
N ILE A 167 -4.62 -28.05 2.19
CA ILE A 167 -3.66 -28.43 3.24
C ILE A 167 -3.57 -29.96 3.35
N CYS A 168 -4.73 -30.64 3.32
CA CYS A 168 -4.78 -32.10 3.31
C CYS A 168 -4.05 -32.71 2.11
N LYS A 169 -4.03 -32.07 0.95
CA LYS A 169 -3.26 -32.49 -0.22
C LYS A 169 -1.77 -32.54 0.06
N SER A 170 -1.19 -31.52 0.65
CA SER A 170 0.22 -31.50 1.07
C SER A 170 0.50 -32.58 2.13
N MET A 171 -0.42 -32.76 3.09
CA MET A 171 -0.30 -33.76 4.15
C MET A 171 -0.27 -35.17 3.60
N ILE A 172 -1.18 -35.55 2.70
CA ILE A 172 -1.21 -36.86 2.04
C ILE A 172 0.04 -37.09 1.23
N ALA A 173 0.49 -36.12 0.43
CA ALA A 173 1.73 -36.26 -0.34
C ALA A 173 2.95 -36.45 0.56
N TRP A 174 3.01 -35.76 1.69
CA TRP A 174 4.08 -35.97 2.66
C TRP A 174 4.05 -37.37 3.25
N GLN A 175 2.87 -37.90 3.63
CA GLN A 175 2.74 -39.27 4.13
C GLN A 175 3.19 -40.32 3.10
N LEU A 176 2.87 -40.11 1.81
CA LEU A 176 3.16 -41.07 0.76
C LEU A 176 4.62 -41.01 0.27
N PHE A 177 5.23 -39.83 0.23
CA PHE A 177 6.47 -39.62 -0.51
C PHE A 177 7.65 -39.11 0.32
N ALA A 178 7.44 -38.69 1.58
CA ALA A 178 8.49 -38.07 2.37
C ALA A 178 9.44 -39.06 3.06
N ASN A 179 9.00 -40.30 3.29
CA ASN A 179 9.77 -41.30 4.08
C ASN A 179 10.26 -40.69 5.43
N GLY A 180 9.45 -39.86 6.07
CA GLY A 180 9.78 -39.22 7.34
C GLY A 180 10.70 -37.98 7.25
N ALA A 181 11.01 -37.49 6.04
CA ALA A 181 11.80 -36.26 5.88
C ALA A 181 11.11 -35.04 6.52
N THR A 182 11.92 -34.11 7.03
CA THR A 182 11.51 -32.85 7.64
C THR A 182 12.28 -31.67 7.02
N PRO A 183 11.86 -30.41 7.22
CA PRO A 183 12.62 -29.24 6.79
C PRO A 183 14.07 -29.27 7.27
N GLU A 184 14.30 -29.66 8.53
CA GLU A 184 15.64 -29.77 9.12
C GLU A 184 16.49 -30.85 8.45
N SER A 185 15.92 -32.04 8.19
CA SER A 185 16.64 -33.13 7.57
C SER A 185 17.02 -32.89 6.11
N THR A 186 16.29 -32.00 5.45
CA THR A 186 16.51 -31.62 4.04
C THR A 186 17.20 -30.26 3.87
N ASN A 187 17.48 -29.54 4.98
CA ASN A 187 17.97 -28.16 4.99
C ASN A 187 17.11 -27.23 4.11
N MET A 188 15.79 -27.42 4.12
CA MET A 188 14.85 -26.66 3.35
C MET A 188 13.97 -25.80 4.27
N LYS A 189 13.64 -24.58 3.85
CA LYS A 189 12.69 -23.71 4.56
C LYS A 189 11.31 -24.37 4.61
N GLY A 190 10.60 -24.25 5.74
CA GLY A 190 9.40 -25.04 6.01
C GLY A 190 8.24 -24.85 5.02
N ASP A 191 7.97 -23.63 4.59
CA ASP A 191 6.92 -23.35 3.60
C ASP A 191 7.28 -23.85 2.19
N HIS A 192 8.56 -23.79 1.78
CA HIS A 192 9.08 -24.40 0.56
C HIS A 192 8.95 -25.92 0.63
N PHE A 193 9.36 -26.51 1.76
CA PHE A 193 9.26 -27.95 1.98
C PHE A 193 7.82 -28.45 1.83
N VAL A 194 6.84 -27.80 2.48
CA VAL A 194 5.43 -28.18 2.37
C VAL A 194 4.89 -27.89 0.97
N GLY A 195 5.34 -26.81 0.34
CA GLY A 195 5.00 -26.45 -1.04
C GLY A 195 5.41 -27.51 -2.06
N ASP A 196 6.60 -28.10 -1.91
CA ASP A 196 7.07 -29.21 -2.76
C ASP A 196 6.14 -30.42 -2.69
N TYR A 197 5.62 -30.75 -1.52
CA TYR A 197 4.64 -31.84 -1.39
C TYR A 197 3.29 -31.49 -2.01
N TYR A 198 2.90 -30.19 -2.06
CA TYR A 198 1.73 -29.79 -2.80
C TYR A 198 1.89 -30.00 -4.31
N VAL A 199 3.08 -29.75 -4.87
CA VAL A 199 3.41 -30.03 -6.27
C VAL A 199 3.41 -31.53 -6.52
N LYS A 200 4.10 -32.32 -5.67
CA LYS A 200 4.10 -33.79 -5.76
C LYS A 200 2.70 -34.41 -5.72
N TYR A 201 1.81 -33.86 -4.89
CA TYR A 201 0.41 -34.26 -4.89
C TYR A 201 -0.23 -34.06 -6.27
N ASN A 202 -0.03 -32.86 -6.86
CA ASN A 202 -0.64 -32.54 -8.14
C ASN A 202 -0.12 -33.43 -9.29
N ASP A 203 1.16 -33.78 -9.26
CA ASP A 203 1.76 -34.67 -10.26
C ASP A 203 1.22 -36.12 -10.11
N ALA A 204 1.17 -36.61 -8.89
CA ALA A 204 0.57 -37.94 -8.62
C ALA A 204 -0.92 -37.98 -9.01
N TYR A 205 -1.68 -36.93 -8.67
CA TYR A 205 -3.09 -36.80 -9.04
C TYR A 205 -3.29 -36.82 -10.56
N LYS A 206 -2.47 -36.10 -11.32
CA LYS A 206 -2.54 -36.10 -12.80
C LYS A 206 -2.25 -37.51 -13.36
N ALA A 207 -1.22 -38.17 -12.85
CA ALA A 207 -0.85 -39.51 -13.30
C ALA A 207 -1.97 -40.53 -13.01
N GLU A 208 -2.58 -40.49 -11.82
CA GLU A 208 -3.71 -41.36 -11.47
C GLU A 208 -4.93 -41.08 -12.35
N VAL A 209 -5.27 -39.82 -12.61
CA VAL A 209 -6.38 -39.45 -13.50
C VAL A 209 -6.14 -39.95 -14.94
N GLU A 210 -4.94 -39.76 -15.49
CA GLU A 210 -4.56 -40.29 -16.82
C GLU A 210 -4.67 -41.81 -16.90
N GLN A 211 -4.24 -42.53 -15.85
CA GLN A 211 -4.36 -43.96 -15.77
C GLN A 211 -5.82 -44.43 -15.78
N LEU A 212 -6.71 -43.75 -15.02
CA LEU A 212 -8.13 -44.07 -14.95
C LEU A 212 -8.84 -43.78 -16.30
N ILE A 213 -8.49 -42.68 -16.96
CA ILE A 213 -9.00 -42.37 -18.30
C ILE A 213 -8.55 -43.41 -19.32
N SER A 214 -7.27 -43.82 -19.28
CA SER A 214 -6.74 -44.89 -20.14
C SER A 214 -7.42 -46.23 -19.89
N GLY A 215 -7.92 -46.44 -18.65
CA GLY A 215 -8.74 -47.61 -18.26
C GLY A 215 -10.20 -47.52 -18.68
N GLY A 216 -10.62 -46.45 -19.40
CA GLY A 216 -11.96 -46.28 -19.96
C GLY A 216 -12.91 -45.41 -19.13
N MET A 217 -12.46 -44.73 -18.08
CA MET A 217 -13.29 -43.78 -17.32
C MET A 217 -13.44 -42.45 -18.04
N SER A 218 -14.58 -41.79 -17.89
CA SER A 218 -14.69 -40.38 -18.31
C SER A 218 -13.79 -39.51 -17.43
N LYS A 219 -13.39 -38.35 -17.97
CA LYS A 219 -12.50 -37.43 -17.25
C LYS A 219 -13.12 -36.97 -15.93
N GLU A 220 -14.40 -36.62 -15.94
CA GLU A 220 -15.13 -36.13 -14.76
C GLU A 220 -15.17 -37.19 -13.64
N ILE A 221 -15.36 -38.46 -14.00
CA ILE A 221 -15.34 -39.57 -13.04
C ILE A 221 -13.91 -39.82 -12.56
N ALA A 222 -12.94 -39.86 -13.47
CA ALA A 222 -11.54 -40.11 -13.14
C ALA A 222 -10.98 -39.06 -12.16
N GLU A 223 -11.33 -37.76 -12.35
CA GLU A 223 -10.94 -36.67 -11.44
C GLU A 223 -11.50 -36.87 -10.01
N GLN A 224 -12.67 -37.45 -9.86
CA GLN A 224 -13.28 -37.73 -8.55
C GLN A 224 -12.78 -39.03 -7.93
N GLU A 225 -12.50 -40.05 -8.78
CA GLU A 225 -12.16 -41.39 -8.36
C GLU A 225 -10.65 -41.60 -8.12
N ALA A 226 -9.79 -40.63 -8.48
CA ALA A 226 -8.35 -40.72 -8.26
C ALA A 226 -8.03 -41.07 -6.79
N PRO A 227 -7.27 -42.15 -6.53
CA PRO A 227 -7.00 -42.62 -5.16
C PRO A 227 -6.43 -41.57 -4.22
N ILE A 228 -5.48 -40.75 -4.70
CA ILE A 228 -4.87 -39.68 -3.90
C ILE A 228 -5.88 -38.57 -3.57
N GLN A 229 -6.83 -38.28 -4.47
CA GLN A 229 -7.92 -37.30 -4.23
C GLN A 229 -8.88 -37.81 -3.15
N LYS A 230 -9.27 -39.09 -3.21
CA LYS A 230 -10.08 -39.71 -2.17
C LYS A 230 -9.37 -39.74 -0.82
N ALA A 231 -8.08 -40.02 -0.80
CA ALA A 231 -7.27 -40.00 0.40
C ALA A 231 -7.24 -38.58 1.04
N ALA A 232 -7.10 -37.53 0.23
CA ALA A 232 -7.14 -36.14 0.72
C ALA A 232 -8.53 -35.76 1.28
N GLN A 233 -9.62 -36.21 0.63
CA GLN A 233 -10.99 -36.01 1.12
C GLN A 233 -11.23 -36.72 2.45
N ALA A 234 -10.78 -38.01 2.55
CA ALA A 234 -10.89 -38.76 3.78
C ALA A 234 -10.08 -38.14 4.92
N MET A 235 -8.90 -37.58 4.62
CA MET A 235 -8.09 -36.85 5.60
C MET A 235 -8.79 -35.58 6.09
N LEU A 236 -9.47 -34.82 5.22
CA LEU A 236 -10.25 -33.66 5.61
C LEU A 236 -11.36 -34.05 6.58
N LEU A 237 -12.10 -35.13 6.31
CA LEU A 237 -13.11 -35.65 7.22
C LEU A 237 -12.55 -36.04 8.59
N LYS A 238 -11.39 -36.71 8.63
CA LYS A 238 -10.67 -37.06 9.86
C LYS A 238 -10.26 -35.79 10.64
N TRP A 239 -9.77 -34.76 9.92
CA TRP A 239 -9.43 -33.47 10.52
C TRP A 239 -10.67 -32.83 11.18
N GLU A 240 -11.81 -32.81 10.49
CA GLU A 240 -13.09 -32.26 11.00
C GLU A 240 -13.64 -33.05 12.20
N GLN A 241 -13.35 -34.34 12.28
CA GLN A 241 -13.70 -35.22 13.39
C GLN A 241 -12.71 -35.14 14.58
N GLY A 242 -11.60 -34.42 14.43
CA GLY A 242 -10.59 -34.26 15.46
C GLY A 242 -9.71 -35.52 15.64
N ASP A 243 -9.53 -36.31 14.59
CA ASP A 243 -8.64 -37.49 14.63
C ASP A 243 -7.22 -37.12 15.08
N ALA A 244 -6.72 -37.76 16.14
CA ALA A 244 -5.51 -37.37 16.84
C ALA A 244 -4.26 -37.37 15.95
N ASP A 245 -4.12 -38.40 15.09
CA ASP A 245 -2.96 -38.53 14.21
C ASP A 245 -3.00 -37.49 13.10
N THR A 246 -4.16 -37.25 12.53
CA THR A 246 -4.40 -36.23 11.50
C THR A 246 -4.15 -34.82 12.06
N MET A 247 -4.65 -34.55 13.25
CA MET A 247 -4.43 -33.24 13.93
C MET A 247 -2.96 -33.02 14.30
N SER A 248 -2.25 -34.06 14.74
CA SER A 248 -0.82 -33.98 15.03
C SER A 248 0.01 -33.67 13.78
N LEU A 249 -0.26 -34.36 12.66
CA LEU A 249 0.40 -34.09 11.39
C LEU A 249 0.09 -32.68 10.86
N TRP A 250 -1.19 -32.31 10.88
CA TRP A 250 -1.64 -30.96 10.47
C TRP A 250 -0.93 -29.86 11.25
N LYS A 251 -0.88 -29.98 12.59
CA LYS A 251 -0.20 -29.00 13.45
C LYS A 251 1.28 -28.89 13.12
N ARG A 252 1.99 -30.02 13.02
CA ARG A 252 3.42 -30.05 12.72
C ARG A 252 3.74 -29.41 11.37
N MET A 253 2.98 -29.74 10.31
CA MET A 253 3.23 -29.20 8.97
C MET A 253 2.93 -27.69 8.91
N ASN A 254 1.86 -27.23 9.58
CA ASN A 254 1.58 -25.79 9.66
C ASN A 254 2.64 -25.03 10.47
N GLU A 255 3.17 -25.60 11.56
CA GLU A 255 4.29 -25.00 12.32
C GLU A 255 5.53 -24.78 11.44
N TRP A 256 5.84 -25.72 10.54
CA TRP A 256 6.91 -25.54 9.57
C TRP A 256 6.64 -24.37 8.62
N VAL A 257 5.41 -24.26 8.13
CA VAL A 257 5.03 -23.18 7.20
C VAL A 257 5.03 -21.83 7.92
N TYR A 258 4.51 -21.75 9.14
CA TYR A 258 4.51 -20.51 9.93
C TYR A 258 5.93 -20.00 10.16
N ALA A 259 6.84 -20.89 10.56
CA ALA A 259 8.26 -20.54 10.71
C ALA A 259 8.87 -20.05 9.38
N GLY A 260 8.50 -20.67 8.26
CA GLY A 260 8.92 -20.22 6.92
C GLY A 260 8.38 -18.83 6.57
N PHE A 261 7.10 -18.57 6.81
CA PHE A 261 6.50 -17.24 6.57
C PHE A 261 7.15 -16.16 7.43
N ASP A 262 7.45 -16.44 8.70
CA ASP A 262 8.13 -15.50 9.60
C ASP A 262 9.50 -15.07 9.07
N VAL A 263 10.25 -15.99 8.45
CA VAL A 263 11.53 -15.67 7.80
C VAL A 263 11.30 -14.68 6.63
N THR A 264 10.33 -14.97 5.76
CA THR A 264 10.02 -14.09 4.63
C THR A 264 9.50 -12.72 5.12
N TYR A 265 8.57 -12.68 6.09
CA TYR A 265 8.06 -11.41 6.63
C TYR A 265 9.17 -10.54 7.22
N LYS A 266 10.10 -11.12 8.00
CA LYS A 266 11.27 -10.40 8.50
C LYS A 266 12.17 -9.89 7.37
N LYS A 267 12.37 -10.69 6.33
CA LYS A 267 13.21 -10.35 5.17
C LYS A 267 12.65 -9.15 4.41
N ILE A 268 11.32 -9.10 4.21
CA ILE A 268 10.63 -8.03 3.49
C ILE A 268 10.17 -6.86 4.38
N GLY A 269 10.25 -6.99 5.70
CA GLY A 269 9.85 -5.97 6.66
C GLY A 269 8.34 -5.85 6.86
N SER A 270 7.57 -6.94 6.69
CA SER A 270 6.15 -7.00 7.07
C SER A 270 5.99 -7.39 8.53
N ASP A 271 5.04 -6.77 9.23
CA ASP A 271 4.74 -7.01 10.64
C ASP A 271 3.24 -6.96 10.91
N PHE A 272 2.79 -7.71 11.91
CA PHE A 272 1.40 -7.77 12.33
C PHE A 272 1.29 -7.68 13.85
N ILE A 273 0.29 -6.96 14.35
CA ILE A 273 -0.05 -6.93 15.79
C ILE A 273 -0.78 -8.22 16.16
N LYS A 274 -1.60 -8.73 15.23
CA LYS A 274 -2.39 -9.96 15.43
C LYS A 274 -2.44 -10.78 14.14
N THR A 275 -2.17 -12.06 14.26
CA THR A 275 -2.43 -13.06 13.22
C THR A 275 -3.62 -13.91 13.63
N TYR A 276 -4.63 -14.00 12.75
CA TYR A 276 -5.74 -14.93 12.86
C TYR A 276 -5.46 -16.18 12.04
N TYR A 277 -5.99 -17.30 12.50
CA TYR A 277 -5.86 -18.60 11.82
C TYR A 277 -7.26 -19.10 11.48
N GLU A 278 -7.47 -19.52 10.23
CA GLU A 278 -8.77 -20.02 9.78
C GLU A 278 -9.24 -21.21 10.63
N SER A 279 -8.31 -22.07 11.05
CA SER A 279 -8.57 -23.21 11.96
C SER A 279 -9.23 -22.79 13.29
N ASN A 280 -8.99 -21.56 13.77
CA ASN A 280 -9.59 -21.05 14.99
C ASN A 280 -10.88 -20.23 14.72
N THR A 281 -11.10 -19.78 13.48
CA THR A 281 -12.15 -18.83 13.15
C THR A 281 -13.28 -19.43 12.30
N TYR A 282 -13.09 -20.62 11.73
CA TYR A 282 -14.06 -21.23 10.79
C TYR A 282 -15.44 -21.55 11.40
N LEU A 283 -15.57 -21.62 12.72
CA LEU A 283 -16.85 -21.81 13.41
C LEU A 283 -17.56 -20.51 13.80
N LEU A 284 -16.89 -19.36 13.58
CA LEU A 284 -17.47 -18.05 13.90
C LEU A 284 -18.68 -17.75 13.02
N GLY A 285 -19.55 -16.89 13.52
CA GLY A 285 -20.70 -16.38 12.79
C GLY A 285 -21.96 -17.24 12.87
N LYS A 286 -21.94 -18.44 13.47
CA LYS A 286 -23.14 -19.27 13.63
C LYS A 286 -24.22 -18.55 14.42
N ASP A 287 -23.85 -17.95 15.54
CA ASP A 287 -24.77 -17.19 16.40
C ASP A 287 -25.32 -15.94 15.69
N LEU A 288 -24.52 -15.34 14.80
CA LEU A 288 -24.97 -14.20 14.00
C LEU A 288 -26.02 -14.61 12.95
N VAL A 289 -25.98 -15.84 12.44
CA VAL A 289 -27.03 -16.35 11.55
C VAL A 289 -28.35 -16.47 12.32
N ASP A 290 -28.33 -17.00 13.55
CA ASP A 290 -29.55 -17.13 14.37
C ASP A 290 -30.08 -15.76 14.81
N GLN A 291 -29.20 -14.81 15.13
CA GLN A 291 -29.59 -13.41 15.38
C GLN A 291 -30.21 -12.77 14.12
N GLY A 292 -29.63 -13.01 12.94
CA GLY A 292 -30.13 -12.50 11.67
C GLY A 292 -31.52 -13.04 11.32
N LEU A 293 -31.80 -14.30 11.63
CA LEU A 293 -33.14 -14.89 11.51
C LEU A 293 -34.11 -14.21 12.46
N SER A 294 -33.73 -14.02 13.72
CA SER A 294 -34.61 -13.38 14.73
C SER A 294 -34.91 -11.92 14.36
N LYS A 295 -33.95 -11.20 13.76
CA LYS A 295 -34.10 -9.82 13.26
C LYS A 295 -34.77 -9.73 11.89
N LYS A 296 -35.12 -10.85 11.25
CA LYS A 296 -35.65 -10.94 9.87
C LYS A 296 -34.72 -10.34 8.81
N VAL A 297 -33.43 -10.29 9.08
CA VAL A 297 -32.38 -9.96 8.11
C VAL A 297 -32.09 -11.17 7.22
N PHE A 298 -32.13 -12.35 7.81
CA PHE A 298 -32.06 -13.63 7.13
C PHE A 298 -33.40 -14.34 7.12
N TYR A 299 -33.60 -15.25 6.18
CA TYR A 299 -34.79 -16.09 6.08
C TYR A 299 -34.39 -17.54 5.77
N GLN A 300 -35.26 -18.47 6.20
CA GLN A 300 -35.04 -19.90 5.97
C GLN A 300 -35.89 -20.37 4.81
N LYS A 301 -35.30 -21.15 3.90
CA LYS A 301 -35.97 -21.85 2.79
C LYS A 301 -36.54 -23.18 3.28
N GLU A 302 -37.43 -23.81 2.49
CA GLU A 302 -38.09 -25.08 2.80
C GLU A 302 -37.11 -26.23 3.07
N ASP A 303 -35.92 -26.18 2.42
CA ASP A 303 -34.85 -27.17 2.62
C ASP A 303 -33.98 -26.94 3.87
N SER A 304 -34.43 -26.02 4.76
CA SER A 304 -33.72 -25.60 5.98
C SER A 304 -32.45 -24.77 5.76
N SER A 305 -32.08 -24.45 4.54
CA SER A 305 -30.98 -23.53 4.28
C SER A 305 -31.36 -22.08 4.64
N VAL A 306 -30.38 -21.28 5.08
CA VAL A 306 -30.60 -19.88 5.47
C VAL A 306 -29.97 -18.94 4.46
N TRP A 307 -30.71 -17.93 4.07
CA TRP A 307 -30.37 -17.00 2.99
C TRP A 307 -30.57 -15.54 3.41
N ILE A 308 -29.92 -14.65 2.68
CA ILE A 308 -30.18 -13.21 2.69
C ILE A 308 -30.57 -12.75 1.28
N ASP A 309 -31.57 -11.89 1.21
CA ASP A 309 -31.95 -11.19 -0.03
C ASP A 309 -31.20 -9.85 -0.11
N LEU A 310 -30.40 -9.70 -1.16
CA LEU A 310 -29.66 -8.48 -1.49
C LEU A 310 -30.08 -7.91 -2.86
N THR A 311 -31.24 -8.32 -3.38
CA THR A 311 -31.72 -7.91 -4.70
C THR A 311 -32.05 -6.41 -4.78
N SER A 312 -32.51 -5.82 -3.66
CA SER A 312 -32.70 -4.37 -3.55
C SER A 312 -31.41 -3.54 -3.70
N GLU A 313 -30.26 -4.13 -3.41
CA GLU A 313 -28.93 -3.53 -3.59
C GLU A 313 -28.28 -3.91 -4.92
N GLY A 314 -29.04 -4.55 -5.81
CA GLY A 314 -28.58 -4.98 -7.15
C GLY A 314 -27.62 -6.18 -7.11
N LEU A 315 -27.75 -7.03 -6.09
CA LEU A 315 -27.02 -8.29 -5.96
C LEU A 315 -28.01 -9.47 -5.94
N ASP A 316 -27.47 -10.70 -5.84
CA ASP A 316 -28.31 -11.91 -5.75
C ASP A 316 -28.64 -12.25 -4.30
N GLU A 317 -29.60 -13.16 -4.11
CA GLU A 317 -29.75 -13.87 -2.83
C GLU A 317 -28.47 -14.66 -2.51
N LYS A 318 -28.07 -14.68 -1.24
CA LYS A 318 -26.88 -15.40 -0.78
C LYS A 318 -27.20 -16.37 0.34
N ILE A 319 -26.66 -17.58 0.21
CA ILE A 319 -26.72 -18.57 1.28
C ILE A 319 -25.74 -18.17 2.39
N VAL A 320 -26.21 -18.21 3.63
CA VAL A 320 -25.39 -17.98 4.84
C VAL A 320 -25.28 -19.26 5.71
N ARG A 321 -26.17 -20.24 5.54
CA ARG A 321 -26.06 -21.56 6.18
C ARG A 321 -26.67 -22.62 5.24
N ARG A 322 -25.93 -23.73 5.02
CA ARG A 322 -26.42 -24.82 4.19
C ARG A 322 -27.52 -25.61 4.87
N LYS A 323 -28.24 -26.44 4.10
CA LYS A 323 -29.34 -27.30 4.59
C LYS A 323 -28.91 -28.29 5.68
N ASP A 324 -27.65 -28.72 5.68
CA ASP A 324 -27.05 -29.59 6.68
C ASP A 324 -26.57 -28.85 7.95
N GLY A 325 -26.85 -27.54 8.05
CA GLY A 325 -26.44 -26.67 9.17
C GLY A 325 -25.01 -26.17 9.11
N THR A 326 -24.22 -26.54 8.07
CA THR A 326 -22.85 -26.09 7.95
C THR A 326 -22.78 -24.62 7.48
N SER A 327 -21.77 -23.90 7.99
CA SER A 327 -21.48 -22.52 7.58
C SER A 327 -20.86 -22.47 6.18
N VAL A 328 -21.01 -21.34 5.51
CA VAL A 328 -20.32 -21.00 4.27
C VAL A 328 -19.25 -19.93 4.56
N TYR A 329 -18.35 -19.66 3.63
CA TYR A 329 -17.25 -18.70 3.83
C TYR A 329 -17.73 -17.33 4.32
N ILE A 330 -18.80 -16.79 3.73
CA ILE A 330 -19.31 -15.46 4.14
C ILE A 330 -19.74 -15.44 5.61
N THR A 331 -20.24 -16.55 6.16
CA THR A 331 -20.64 -16.64 7.57
C THR A 331 -19.43 -16.56 8.50
N GLN A 332 -18.34 -17.21 8.12
CA GLN A 332 -17.08 -17.16 8.85
C GLN A 332 -16.52 -15.75 8.86
N ASP A 333 -16.56 -15.06 7.70
CA ASP A 333 -16.05 -13.69 7.55
C ASP A 333 -16.86 -12.66 8.35
N ILE A 334 -18.19 -12.82 8.41
CA ILE A 334 -19.05 -11.98 9.27
C ILE A 334 -18.67 -12.18 10.75
N GLY A 335 -18.50 -13.44 11.18
CA GLY A 335 -18.09 -13.75 12.54
C GLY A 335 -16.69 -13.25 12.87
N LEU A 336 -15.75 -13.33 11.91
CA LEU A 336 -14.41 -12.79 12.07
C LEU A 336 -14.41 -11.25 12.14
N ALA A 337 -15.24 -10.58 11.34
CA ALA A 337 -15.40 -9.12 11.39
C ALA A 337 -15.93 -8.68 12.76
N GLU A 338 -16.91 -9.41 13.32
CA GLU A 338 -17.43 -9.16 14.67
C GLU A 338 -16.35 -9.37 15.74
N LEU A 339 -15.60 -10.49 15.66
CA LEU A 339 -14.52 -10.78 16.60
C LEU A 339 -13.45 -9.68 16.61
N LYS A 340 -12.97 -9.25 15.44
CA LYS A 340 -12.02 -8.16 15.28
C LYS A 340 -12.53 -6.86 15.88
N GLN A 341 -13.81 -6.56 15.67
CA GLN A 341 -14.44 -5.37 16.25
C GLN A 341 -14.50 -5.43 17.77
N LYS A 342 -14.82 -6.61 18.35
CA LYS A 342 -14.80 -6.81 19.81
C LYS A 342 -13.39 -6.67 20.41
N GLU A 343 -12.37 -7.16 19.71
CA GLU A 343 -10.97 -7.10 20.19
C GLU A 343 -10.37 -5.69 20.08
N PHE A 344 -10.64 -4.97 19.00
CA PHE A 344 -9.91 -3.72 18.71
C PHE A 344 -10.77 -2.46 18.74
N ASN A 345 -12.09 -2.55 18.65
CA ASN A 345 -13.02 -1.42 18.63
C ASN A 345 -12.58 -0.34 17.62
N THR A 346 -12.42 -0.71 16.35
CA THR A 346 -11.94 0.17 15.28
C THR A 346 -13.09 0.98 14.67
N ASN A 347 -12.76 2.18 14.15
CA ASN A 347 -13.71 3.00 13.39
C ASN A 347 -13.85 2.51 11.94
N ALA A 348 -12.82 1.87 11.40
CA ALA A 348 -12.80 1.32 10.05
C ALA A 348 -11.92 0.07 9.97
N SER A 349 -12.25 -0.82 9.02
CA SER A 349 -11.48 -2.03 8.71
C SER A 349 -11.20 -2.08 7.21
N ILE A 350 -9.93 -1.96 6.84
CA ILE A 350 -9.45 -1.99 5.46
C ILE A 350 -8.91 -3.39 5.18
N TYR A 351 -9.51 -4.08 4.21
CA TYR A 351 -9.09 -5.40 3.74
C TYR A 351 -8.35 -5.25 2.42
N VAL A 352 -7.06 -5.57 2.40
CA VAL A 352 -6.19 -5.48 1.21
C VAL A 352 -6.21 -6.83 0.50
N VAL A 353 -7.06 -6.97 -0.52
CA VAL A 353 -7.30 -8.24 -1.22
C VAL A 353 -7.42 -8.01 -2.73
N GLY A 354 -7.09 -9.01 -3.54
CA GLY A 354 -7.16 -8.94 -5.00
C GLY A 354 -8.56 -8.62 -5.54
N ASP A 355 -8.60 -8.08 -6.75
CA ASP A 355 -9.82 -7.59 -7.41
C ASP A 355 -10.86 -8.68 -7.70
N GLU A 356 -10.45 -9.95 -7.72
CA GLU A 356 -11.36 -11.10 -7.84
C GLU A 356 -12.33 -11.23 -6.66
N GLN A 357 -12.05 -10.63 -5.51
CA GLN A 357 -12.89 -10.68 -4.31
C GLN A 357 -13.84 -9.46 -4.16
N ASN A 358 -13.91 -8.57 -5.15
CA ASN A 358 -14.76 -7.37 -5.11
C ASN A 358 -16.22 -7.67 -4.74
N TYR A 359 -16.79 -8.70 -5.36
CA TYR A 359 -18.17 -9.11 -5.11
C TYR A 359 -18.36 -9.61 -3.66
N HIS A 360 -17.44 -10.45 -3.18
CA HIS A 360 -17.47 -11.03 -1.84
C HIS A 360 -17.46 -9.95 -0.75
N PHE A 361 -16.54 -8.97 -0.85
CA PHE A 361 -16.43 -7.88 0.13
C PHE A 361 -17.63 -6.91 0.08
N LYS A 362 -18.24 -6.71 -1.09
CA LYS A 362 -19.49 -5.95 -1.20
C LYS A 362 -20.62 -6.65 -0.43
N VAL A 363 -20.75 -7.97 -0.59
CA VAL A 363 -21.71 -8.80 0.15
C VAL A 363 -21.43 -8.76 1.65
N LEU A 364 -20.17 -8.95 2.06
CA LEU A 364 -19.77 -8.91 3.48
C LEU A 364 -20.18 -7.59 4.15
N LYS A 365 -19.85 -6.46 3.54
CA LYS A 365 -20.20 -5.14 4.07
C LYS A 365 -21.71 -4.99 4.24
N LEU A 366 -22.49 -5.32 3.20
CA LEU A 366 -23.95 -5.21 3.24
C LEU A 366 -24.57 -6.08 4.32
N ILE A 367 -24.09 -7.31 4.51
CA ILE A 367 -24.58 -8.21 5.56
C ILE A 367 -24.28 -7.61 6.94
N CYS A 368 -23.04 -7.16 7.17
CA CYS A 368 -22.65 -6.52 8.42
C CYS A 368 -23.51 -5.28 8.73
N GLN A 369 -23.83 -4.46 7.72
CA GLN A 369 -24.69 -3.29 7.84
C GLN A 369 -26.13 -3.68 8.19
N LYS A 370 -26.73 -4.66 7.48
CA LYS A 370 -28.09 -5.15 7.75
C LYS A 370 -28.21 -5.80 9.13
N LEU A 371 -27.17 -6.48 9.62
CA LEU A 371 -27.08 -6.99 10.98
C LEU A 371 -26.83 -5.90 12.03
N GLN A 372 -26.53 -4.67 11.61
CA GLN A 372 -26.17 -3.53 12.46
C GLN A 372 -24.94 -3.82 13.33
N LEU A 373 -23.93 -4.47 12.75
CA LEU A 373 -22.67 -4.68 13.46
C LEU A 373 -21.93 -3.34 13.63
N PRO A 374 -21.27 -3.11 14.77
CA PRO A 374 -20.51 -1.88 15.00
C PRO A 374 -19.46 -1.64 13.92
N ALA A 375 -19.29 -0.38 13.50
CA ALA A 375 -18.33 0.07 12.48
C ALA A 375 -18.47 -0.61 11.09
N SER A 376 -19.64 -1.22 10.79
CA SER A 376 -19.89 -1.86 9.50
C SER A 376 -19.77 -0.91 8.30
N ASP A 377 -20.11 0.38 8.48
CA ASP A 377 -19.94 1.41 7.45
C ASP A 377 -18.46 1.64 7.09
N GLY A 378 -17.57 1.45 8.05
CA GLY A 378 -16.12 1.57 7.91
C GLY A 378 -15.44 0.34 7.28
N ILE A 379 -16.18 -0.71 6.91
CA ILE A 379 -15.63 -1.84 6.15
C ILE A 379 -15.29 -1.37 4.73
N TYR A 380 -14.02 -1.50 4.35
CA TYR A 380 -13.52 -1.09 3.04
C TYR A 380 -12.63 -2.17 2.43
N HIS A 381 -12.93 -2.56 1.19
CA HIS A 381 -12.07 -3.43 0.39
C HIS A 381 -11.11 -2.58 -0.44
N LEU A 382 -9.84 -2.57 -0.06
CA LEU A 382 -8.78 -2.04 -0.90
C LEU A 382 -8.44 -3.09 -1.95
N SER A 383 -9.20 -3.04 -3.04
CA SER A 383 -9.04 -3.91 -4.20
C SER A 383 -7.76 -3.54 -4.96
N TYR A 384 -6.94 -4.54 -5.29
CA TYR A 384 -5.75 -4.29 -6.11
C TYR A 384 -5.69 -5.23 -7.31
N GLY A 385 -5.15 -4.70 -8.44
CA GLY A 385 -4.95 -5.45 -9.67
C GLY A 385 -3.79 -6.45 -9.53
N MET A 386 -3.86 -7.53 -10.28
CA MET A 386 -2.84 -8.58 -10.28
C MET A 386 -1.49 -8.06 -10.80
N VAL A 387 -0.40 -8.65 -10.26
CA VAL A 387 0.95 -8.49 -10.82
C VAL A 387 1.31 -9.73 -11.62
N GLU A 388 1.81 -9.52 -12.82
CA GLU A 388 2.20 -10.58 -13.76
C GLU A 388 3.69 -10.43 -14.09
N LEU A 389 4.30 -11.49 -14.60
CA LEU A 389 5.63 -11.46 -15.18
C LEU A 389 5.55 -11.22 -16.70
N PRO A 390 6.65 -10.79 -17.35
CA PRO A 390 6.70 -10.73 -18.82
C PRO A 390 6.38 -12.06 -19.50
N THR A 391 6.62 -13.18 -18.81
CA THR A 391 6.30 -14.56 -19.27
C THR A 391 4.84 -14.94 -19.10
N GLY A 392 4.00 -14.08 -18.49
CA GLY A 392 2.56 -14.27 -18.31
C GLY A 392 2.14 -14.57 -16.88
N LYS A 393 0.91 -15.14 -16.72
CA LYS A 393 0.32 -15.40 -15.41
C LYS A 393 1.01 -16.54 -14.67
N MET A 394 1.18 -16.37 -13.37
CA MET A 394 1.70 -17.38 -12.46
C MET A 394 0.64 -18.44 -12.14
N LYS A 395 1.03 -19.73 -12.12
CA LYS A 395 0.15 -20.83 -11.77
C LYS A 395 0.76 -21.69 -10.67
N SER A 396 0.28 -21.53 -9.45
CA SER A 396 0.81 -22.22 -8.25
C SER A 396 0.78 -23.75 -8.33
N ARG A 397 -0.23 -24.32 -9.02
CA ARG A 397 -0.37 -25.79 -9.15
C ARG A 397 0.63 -26.41 -10.12
N GLU A 398 1.25 -25.63 -10.98
CA GLU A 398 2.17 -26.07 -12.02
C GLU A 398 3.64 -25.75 -11.68
N GLY A 399 3.91 -25.21 -10.47
CA GLY A 399 5.26 -24.81 -10.06
C GLY A 399 5.83 -23.59 -10.83
N THR A 400 5.00 -22.86 -11.59
CA THR A 400 5.41 -21.70 -12.40
C THR A 400 5.20 -20.37 -11.67
N VAL A 401 5.15 -20.40 -10.33
CA VAL A 401 5.01 -19.21 -9.50
C VAL A 401 6.40 -18.73 -9.13
N VAL A 402 6.65 -17.43 -9.27
CA VAL A 402 7.89 -16.83 -8.77
C VAL A 402 7.80 -16.71 -7.26
N ASP A 403 8.63 -17.49 -6.60
CA ASP A 403 8.78 -17.47 -5.16
C ASP A 403 9.21 -16.09 -4.65
N ALA A 404 8.69 -15.68 -3.49
CA ALA A 404 8.97 -14.38 -2.93
C ALA A 404 10.43 -14.23 -2.47
N ASP A 405 11.00 -15.30 -1.89
CA ASP A 405 12.37 -15.27 -1.40
C ASP A 405 13.37 -15.27 -2.55
N ASP A 406 13.14 -16.10 -3.58
CA ASP A 406 13.97 -16.15 -4.78
C ASP A 406 13.97 -14.81 -5.51
N LEU A 407 12.79 -14.14 -5.57
CA LEU A 407 12.69 -12.84 -6.20
C LEU A 407 13.46 -11.78 -5.41
N VAL A 408 13.33 -11.76 -4.08
CA VAL A 408 14.06 -10.81 -3.22
C VAL A 408 15.57 -11.05 -3.35
N ASP A 409 16.02 -12.29 -3.32
CA ASP A 409 17.45 -12.64 -3.45
C ASP A 409 17.99 -12.26 -4.83
N GLY A 410 17.22 -12.53 -5.89
CA GLY A 410 17.54 -12.09 -7.24
C GLY A 410 17.68 -10.57 -7.35
N MET A 411 16.77 -9.81 -6.73
CA MET A 411 16.86 -8.34 -6.71
C MET A 411 18.10 -7.84 -5.94
N ILE A 412 18.47 -8.48 -4.83
CA ILE A 412 19.67 -8.16 -4.08
C ILE A 412 20.92 -8.44 -4.92
N GLN A 413 20.95 -9.55 -5.66
CA GLN A 413 22.05 -9.91 -6.54
C GLN A 413 22.22 -8.89 -7.69
N ILE A 414 21.13 -8.49 -8.36
CA ILE A 414 21.16 -7.45 -9.41
C ILE A 414 21.62 -6.11 -8.82
N ALA A 415 21.19 -5.77 -7.60
CA ALA A 415 21.64 -4.57 -6.90
C ALA A 415 23.16 -4.58 -6.66
N LYS A 416 23.69 -5.72 -6.23
CA LYS A 416 25.13 -5.95 -6.04
C LYS A 416 25.89 -5.69 -7.34
N GLU A 417 25.54 -6.39 -8.41
CA GLU A 417 26.22 -6.31 -9.71
C GLU A 417 26.23 -4.88 -10.25
N LYS A 418 25.07 -4.18 -10.20
CA LYS A 418 24.99 -2.77 -10.65
C LYS A 418 25.78 -1.81 -9.77
N THR A 419 25.77 -1.99 -8.44
CA THR A 419 26.51 -1.12 -7.51
C THR A 419 28.02 -1.30 -7.68
N GLU A 420 28.50 -2.53 -7.79
CA GLU A 420 29.91 -2.84 -8.02
C GLU A 420 30.40 -2.27 -9.38
N SER A 421 29.56 -2.34 -10.42
CA SER A 421 29.90 -1.78 -11.74
C SER A 421 30.09 -0.25 -11.74
N LEU A 422 29.52 0.47 -10.76
CA LEU A 422 29.69 1.92 -10.58
C LEU A 422 31.02 2.31 -9.91
N GLY A 423 31.75 1.34 -9.34
CA GLY A 423 33.13 1.52 -8.85
C GLY A 423 33.32 2.48 -7.67
N LYS A 424 32.28 2.66 -6.82
CA LYS A 424 32.30 3.58 -5.67
C LYS A 424 32.20 2.86 -4.32
N VAL A 425 32.66 1.62 -4.25
CA VAL A 425 32.46 0.73 -3.10
C VAL A 425 33.73 0.50 -2.26
N ASP A 426 34.86 1.08 -2.64
CA ASP A 426 36.17 0.82 -2.03
C ASP A 426 36.26 1.19 -0.53
N ASP A 427 35.45 2.15 -0.09
CA ASP A 427 35.45 2.64 1.29
C ASP A 427 34.50 1.86 2.22
N PHE A 428 33.81 0.81 1.74
CA PHE A 428 32.81 0.07 2.50
C PHE A 428 33.37 -1.26 3.02
N SER A 429 33.02 -1.61 4.27
CA SER A 429 33.24 -2.98 4.75
C SER A 429 32.29 -3.96 4.06
N THR A 430 32.63 -5.27 4.08
CA THR A 430 31.75 -6.32 3.51
C THR A 430 30.34 -6.28 4.09
N GLU A 431 30.20 -6.09 5.40
CA GLU A 431 28.90 -5.99 6.08
C GLU A 431 28.11 -4.76 5.61
N GLN A 432 28.77 -3.62 5.42
CA GLN A 432 28.15 -2.41 4.88
C GLN A 432 27.68 -2.61 3.44
N LEU A 433 28.45 -3.32 2.62
CA LEU A 433 28.09 -3.65 1.25
C LEU A 433 26.87 -4.58 1.19
N GLU A 434 26.85 -5.65 1.97
CA GLU A 434 25.70 -6.56 2.05
C GLU A 434 24.43 -5.82 2.46
N LYS A 435 24.52 -4.94 3.47
CA LYS A 435 23.40 -4.09 3.88
C LYS A 435 22.96 -3.14 2.77
N LEU A 436 23.92 -2.53 2.05
CA LEU A 436 23.64 -1.62 0.94
C LEU A 436 22.92 -2.35 -0.22
N TYR A 437 23.40 -3.51 -0.63
CA TYR A 437 22.77 -4.31 -1.69
C TYR A 437 21.35 -4.72 -1.32
N LYS A 438 21.14 -5.14 -0.07
CA LYS A 438 19.81 -5.45 0.45
C LYS A 438 18.89 -4.21 0.43
N THR A 439 19.38 -3.06 0.87
CA THR A 439 18.64 -1.79 0.89
C THR A 439 18.24 -1.36 -0.51
N ILE A 440 19.14 -1.46 -1.50
CA ILE A 440 18.85 -1.10 -2.89
C ILE A 440 17.91 -2.12 -3.53
N GLY A 441 18.17 -3.42 -3.40
CA GLY A 441 17.37 -4.48 -4.01
C GLY A 441 15.92 -4.48 -3.52
N LEU A 442 15.71 -4.43 -2.18
CA LEU A 442 14.38 -4.30 -1.60
C LEU A 442 13.72 -2.96 -1.93
N GLY A 443 14.49 -1.87 -1.94
CA GLY A 443 14.00 -0.55 -2.30
C GLY A 443 13.48 -0.52 -3.74
N ALA A 444 14.21 -1.12 -4.67
CA ALA A 444 13.81 -1.24 -6.07
C ALA A 444 12.50 -2.03 -6.23
N LEU A 445 12.43 -3.21 -5.59
CA LEU A 445 11.26 -4.08 -5.64
C LEU A 445 10.01 -3.40 -5.05
N LYS A 446 10.12 -2.86 -3.84
CA LYS A 446 9.00 -2.17 -3.16
C LYS A 446 8.52 -0.97 -3.96
N PHE A 447 9.43 -0.12 -4.40
CA PHE A 447 9.08 1.06 -5.18
C PHE A 447 8.36 0.69 -6.48
N PHE A 448 8.88 -0.29 -7.21
CA PHE A 448 8.25 -0.73 -8.46
C PHE A 448 6.82 -1.21 -8.24
N LEU A 449 6.57 -2.01 -7.19
CA LEU A 449 5.25 -2.55 -6.89
C LEU A 449 4.29 -1.51 -6.31
N LEU A 450 4.80 -0.40 -5.73
CA LEU A 450 3.99 0.66 -5.11
C LEU A 450 3.84 1.92 -5.98
N ARG A 451 4.64 2.11 -7.04
CA ARG A 451 4.61 3.32 -7.88
C ARG A 451 3.39 3.43 -8.79
N VAL A 452 2.57 2.40 -8.84
CA VAL A 452 1.38 2.30 -9.70
C VAL A 452 0.14 2.25 -8.84
N ASP A 453 -0.91 2.96 -9.24
CA ASP A 453 -2.24 2.92 -8.61
C ASP A 453 -2.63 1.47 -8.25
N PRO A 454 -3.04 1.20 -7.00
CA PRO A 454 -3.38 -0.15 -6.55
C PRO A 454 -4.34 -0.89 -7.47
N LYS A 455 -5.33 -0.22 -8.03
CA LYS A 455 -6.37 -0.82 -8.89
C LYS A 455 -5.87 -1.28 -10.26
N LYS A 456 -4.69 -0.80 -10.68
CA LYS A 456 -4.13 -1.17 -11.99
C LYS A 456 -3.38 -2.49 -11.92
N LYS A 457 -3.56 -3.33 -12.95
CA LYS A 457 -2.69 -4.47 -13.22
C LYS A 457 -1.31 -3.97 -13.63
N MET A 458 -0.28 -4.77 -13.31
CA MET A 458 1.08 -4.42 -13.68
C MET A 458 1.90 -5.65 -14.10
N ILE A 459 2.93 -5.41 -14.90
CA ILE A 459 3.94 -6.40 -15.25
C ILE A 459 5.22 -6.02 -14.49
N PHE A 460 5.75 -6.93 -13.69
CA PHE A 460 6.98 -6.71 -12.95
C PHE A 460 8.20 -7.08 -13.81
N ASN A 461 9.11 -6.12 -13.97
CA ASN A 461 10.38 -6.31 -14.67
C ASN A 461 11.55 -6.00 -13.70
N PRO A 462 12.33 -7.02 -13.27
CA PRO A 462 13.45 -6.83 -12.36
C PRO A 462 14.49 -5.82 -12.85
N GLU A 463 14.91 -5.91 -14.12
CA GLU A 463 15.96 -5.06 -14.69
C GLU A 463 15.56 -3.57 -14.75
N GLU A 464 14.29 -3.30 -15.11
CA GLU A 464 13.75 -1.94 -15.13
C GLU A 464 13.65 -1.35 -13.73
N SER A 465 13.31 -2.19 -12.73
CA SER A 465 13.04 -1.74 -11.36
C SER A 465 14.27 -1.18 -10.64
N ILE A 466 15.47 -1.57 -11.07
CA ILE A 466 16.75 -1.24 -10.41
C ILE A 466 17.58 -0.20 -11.20
N ASP A 467 16.99 0.49 -12.17
CA ASP A 467 17.66 1.57 -12.90
C ASP A 467 17.90 2.80 -12.00
N PHE A 468 19.13 3.31 -11.98
CA PHE A 468 19.53 4.51 -11.21
C PHE A 468 19.13 5.84 -11.88
N HIS A 469 18.60 5.82 -13.09
CA HIS A 469 18.23 7.02 -13.88
C HIS A 469 16.73 7.11 -14.18
N GLY A 470 15.97 6.03 -13.94
CA GLY A 470 14.55 5.93 -14.25
C GLY A 470 13.63 6.33 -13.09
N PHE A 471 12.32 6.11 -13.27
CA PHE A 471 11.30 6.25 -12.22
C PHE A 471 11.38 5.05 -11.25
N THR A 472 12.39 5.04 -10.38
CA THR A 472 12.78 3.90 -9.56
C THR A 472 13.12 4.30 -8.14
N GLY A 473 13.08 3.33 -7.20
CA GLY A 473 13.56 3.51 -5.83
C GLY A 473 15.04 3.87 -5.75
N PRO A 474 15.93 3.15 -6.47
CA PRO A 474 17.36 3.46 -6.50
C PRO A 474 17.71 4.89 -6.94
N PHE A 475 16.98 5.50 -7.87
CA PHE A 475 17.17 6.92 -8.23
C PHE A 475 16.96 7.84 -7.02
N ILE A 476 15.92 7.60 -6.21
CA ILE A 476 15.63 8.40 -5.02
C ILE A 476 16.65 8.14 -3.93
N GLN A 477 17.01 6.86 -3.71
CA GLN A 477 18.05 6.45 -2.75
C GLN A 477 19.40 7.10 -3.06
N TYR A 478 19.80 7.10 -4.33
CA TYR A 478 21.02 7.76 -4.79
C TYR A 478 20.97 9.28 -4.59
N THR A 479 19.82 9.91 -4.87
CA THR A 479 19.65 11.35 -4.63
C THR A 479 19.77 11.68 -3.14
N HIS A 480 19.17 10.90 -2.25
CA HIS A 480 19.31 11.07 -0.80
C HIS A 480 20.77 10.94 -0.35
N ALA A 481 21.47 9.88 -0.75
CA ALA A 481 22.86 9.65 -0.42
C ALA A 481 23.76 10.80 -0.93
N ARG A 482 23.49 11.33 -2.13
CA ARG A 482 24.18 12.51 -2.69
C ARG A 482 23.98 13.74 -1.81
N ILE A 483 22.73 14.05 -1.39
CA ILE A 483 22.45 15.17 -0.49
C ILE A 483 23.22 15.01 0.81
N LYS A 484 23.19 13.84 1.42
CA LYS A 484 23.91 13.54 2.66
C LYS A 484 25.43 13.70 2.50
N SER A 485 26.00 13.34 1.34
CA SER A 485 27.41 13.56 1.02
C SER A 485 27.74 15.05 0.91
N ILE A 486 26.87 15.84 0.28
CA ILE A 486 27.05 17.31 0.18
C ILE A 486 27.03 17.93 1.59
N LEU A 487 26.03 17.58 2.40
CA LEU A 487 25.87 18.11 3.75
C LEU A 487 27.06 17.74 4.68
N ARG A 488 27.66 16.55 4.51
CA ARG A 488 28.90 16.19 5.25
C ARG A 488 30.08 17.09 4.87
N LYS A 489 30.17 17.55 3.63
CA LYS A 489 31.25 18.40 3.14
C LYS A 489 31.05 19.87 3.48
N THR A 490 29.80 20.36 3.43
CA THR A 490 29.47 21.78 3.63
C THR A 490 29.12 22.14 5.08
N GLY A 491 28.86 21.12 5.91
CA GLY A 491 28.26 21.27 7.26
C GLY A 491 26.74 21.38 7.21
N THR A 492 26.11 21.32 8.37
CA THR A 492 24.65 21.39 8.56
C THR A 492 24.22 22.57 9.40
N THR A 493 25.14 23.44 9.82
CA THR A 493 24.82 24.64 10.59
C THR A 493 24.29 25.70 9.66
N VAL A 494 23.05 26.13 9.89
CA VAL A 494 22.40 27.20 9.14
C VAL A 494 22.27 28.39 10.08
N GLN A 495 22.74 29.55 9.63
CA GLN A 495 22.65 30.81 10.39
C GLN A 495 21.57 31.71 9.78
N GLN A 496 21.92 32.56 8.86
CA GLN A 496 21.00 33.48 8.17
C GLN A 496 20.78 33.03 6.71
N VAL A 497 19.54 33.06 6.24
CA VAL A 497 19.17 32.57 4.90
C VAL A 497 18.92 33.66 3.86
N GLY A 498 19.21 34.93 4.20
CA GLY A 498 18.97 36.07 3.31
C GLY A 498 17.49 36.46 3.20
N ASN A 499 17.17 37.24 2.14
CA ASN A 499 15.85 37.82 1.94
C ASN A 499 15.26 37.61 0.53
N SER A 500 15.90 36.83 -0.31
CA SER A 500 15.48 36.56 -1.70
C SER A 500 15.75 35.13 -2.12
N MET A 501 14.94 34.62 -3.04
CA MET A 501 15.07 33.27 -3.59
C MET A 501 15.19 33.31 -5.12
N LEU A 502 16.03 32.43 -5.65
CA LEU A 502 16.06 32.14 -7.08
C LEU A 502 14.88 31.20 -7.45
N PRO A 503 14.46 31.17 -8.72
CA PRO A 503 13.29 30.37 -9.13
C PRO A 503 13.37 28.87 -8.71
N LEU A 504 14.53 28.21 -8.86
CA LEU A 504 14.69 26.82 -8.44
C LEU A 504 14.74 26.63 -6.93
N GLU A 505 15.27 27.59 -6.17
CA GLU A 505 15.23 27.58 -4.70
C GLU A 505 13.78 27.67 -4.21
N LYS A 506 12.99 28.55 -4.82
CA LYS A 506 11.56 28.72 -4.51
C LYS A 506 10.73 27.51 -4.92
N ALA A 507 10.95 26.97 -6.11
CA ALA A 507 10.28 25.77 -6.57
C ALA A 507 10.50 24.58 -5.61
N LEU A 508 11.74 24.43 -5.11
CA LEU A 508 12.07 23.37 -4.15
C LEU A 508 11.37 23.60 -2.79
N ALA A 509 11.34 24.84 -2.29
CA ALA A 509 10.59 25.18 -1.07
C ALA A 509 9.08 24.90 -1.21
N MET A 510 8.49 25.25 -2.34
CA MET A 510 7.10 24.93 -2.67
C MET A 510 6.83 23.43 -2.66
N GLN A 511 7.69 22.64 -3.32
CA GLN A 511 7.55 21.19 -3.37
C GLN A 511 7.64 20.57 -1.97
N LEU A 512 8.58 21.03 -1.14
CA LEU A 512 8.71 20.59 0.26
C LEU A 512 7.45 20.89 1.08
N ALA A 513 6.88 22.08 0.89
CA ALA A 513 5.67 22.49 1.61
C ALA A 513 4.41 21.68 1.20
N HIS A 514 4.40 21.04 0.05
CA HIS A 514 3.30 20.17 -0.41
C HIS A 514 3.28 18.80 0.27
N PHE A 515 4.37 18.36 0.91
CA PHE A 515 4.49 16.99 1.42
C PHE A 515 3.34 16.55 2.35
N SER A 516 2.97 17.41 3.31
CA SER A 516 1.86 17.10 4.23
C SER A 516 0.51 16.92 3.51
N ALA A 517 0.26 17.68 2.44
CA ALA A 517 -0.94 17.55 1.62
C ALA A 517 -0.93 16.23 0.83
N GLU A 518 0.21 15.87 0.25
CA GLU A 518 0.38 14.59 -0.47
C GLU A 518 0.17 13.37 0.43
N VAL A 519 0.64 13.44 1.68
CA VAL A 519 0.37 12.37 2.67
C VAL A 519 -1.14 12.25 2.94
N ASN A 520 -1.85 13.38 3.11
CA ASN A 520 -3.29 13.36 3.31
C ASN A 520 -4.04 12.81 2.10
N GLU A 521 -3.67 13.22 0.89
CA GLU A 521 -4.26 12.70 -0.35
C GLU A 521 -3.99 11.21 -0.54
N ALA A 522 -2.79 10.74 -0.20
CA ALA A 522 -2.44 9.31 -0.26
C ALA A 522 -3.25 8.51 0.76
N ALA A 523 -3.45 9.05 1.97
CA ALA A 523 -4.23 8.43 3.02
C ALA A 523 -5.73 8.35 2.66
N GLU A 524 -6.31 9.43 2.15
CA GLU A 524 -7.72 9.49 1.75
C GLU A 524 -8.02 8.57 0.55
N ALA A 525 -7.11 8.54 -0.42
CA ALA A 525 -7.23 7.68 -1.61
C ALA A 525 -6.85 6.21 -1.32
N LEU A 526 -6.20 5.92 -0.19
CA LEU A 526 -5.54 4.65 0.11
C LEU A 526 -4.58 4.23 -1.02
N ASP A 527 -3.77 5.18 -1.49
CA ASP A 527 -2.92 5.04 -2.68
C ASP A 527 -1.47 5.47 -2.42
N PRO A 528 -0.55 4.52 -2.14
CA PRO A 528 0.87 4.81 -1.93
C PRO A 528 1.58 5.38 -3.16
N SER A 529 1.03 5.17 -4.37
CA SER A 529 1.68 5.63 -5.61
C SER A 529 1.80 7.15 -5.66
N LYS A 530 0.90 7.88 -4.99
CA LYS A 530 0.98 9.34 -4.84
C LYS A 530 2.29 9.75 -4.17
N LEU A 531 2.66 9.10 -3.07
CA LEU A 531 3.92 9.39 -2.38
C LEU A 531 5.15 8.90 -3.15
N ALA A 532 5.05 7.80 -3.89
CA ALA A 532 6.13 7.36 -4.78
C ALA A 532 6.40 8.40 -5.88
N ILE A 533 5.34 8.93 -6.50
CA ILE A 533 5.43 9.99 -7.53
C ILE A 533 5.98 11.27 -6.91
N TYR A 534 5.49 11.66 -5.73
CA TYR A 534 5.96 12.85 -5.02
C TYR A 534 7.46 12.76 -4.72
N ALA A 535 7.92 11.65 -4.12
CA ALA A 535 9.33 11.44 -3.77
C ALA A 535 10.23 11.49 -5.02
N PHE A 536 9.81 10.89 -6.11
CA PHE A 536 10.53 10.96 -7.39
C PHE A 536 10.62 12.38 -7.93
N ASN A 537 9.51 13.13 -7.94
CA ASN A 537 9.48 14.50 -8.43
C ASN A 537 10.35 15.41 -7.56
N LEU A 538 10.32 15.25 -6.23
CA LEU A 538 11.19 15.99 -5.31
C LEU A 538 12.67 15.68 -5.56
N ALA A 539 13.02 14.40 -5.73
CA ALA A 539 14.38 13.99 -6.04
C ALA A 539 14.87 14.56 -7.40
N LYS A 540 14.00 14.53 -8.42
CA LYS A 540 14.30 15.10 -9.75
C LYS A 540 14.49 16.60 -9.66
N LEU A 541 13.62 17.31 -8.95
CA LEU A 541 13.73 18.77 -8.76
C LEU A 541 15.02 19.15 -8.01
N PHE A 542 15.37 18.39 -6.95
CA PHE A 542 16.63 18.61 -6.25
C PHE A 542 17.85 18.37 -7.15
N ASN A 543 17.84 17.35 -8.00
CA ASN A 543 18.93 17.11 -8.93
C ASN A 543 19.08 18.26 -9.96
N SER A 544 17.98 18.80 -10.48
CA SER A 544 18.01 20.00 -11.35
C SER A 544 18.53 21.22 -10.61
N PHE A 545 18.03 21.48 -9.40
CA PHE A 545 18.50 22.55 -8.52
C PHE A 545 20.03 22.45 -8.29
N TYR A 546 20.53 21.29 -7.91
CA TYR A 546 21.95 21.08 -7.61
C TYR A 546 22.85 21.17 -8.85
N ALA A 547 22.33 20.83 -10.02
CA ALA A 547 23.09 20.95 -11.29
C ALA A 547 23.30 22.43 -11.69
N GLU A 548 22.34 23.30 -11.39
CA GLU A 548 22.41 24.73 -11.76
C GLU A 548 22.96 25.62 -10.64
N LEU A 549 22.68 25.28 -9.37
CA LEU A 549 22.98 26.11 -8.22
C LEU A 549 23.91 25.35 -7.24
N SER A 550 25.19 25.72 -7.26
CA SER A 550 26.16 25.13 -6.34
C SER A 550 25.83 25.46 -4.87
N ILE A 551 25.92 24.47 -3.99
CA ILE A 551 25.79 24.68 -2.54
C ILE A 551 27.16 25.11 -1.96
N SER A 552 28.23 24.41 -2.32
CA SER A 552 29.58 24.66 -1.78
C SER A 552 30.19 25.99 -2.27
N ASN A 553 29.88 26.36 -3.52
CA ASN A 553 30.39 27.58 -4.16
C ASN A 553 29.24 28.57 -4.42
N ALA A 554 28.39 28.77 -3.42
CA ALA A 554 27.31 29.74 -3.51
C ALA A 554 27.87 31.18 -3.59
N GLU A 555 27.12 32.07 -4.21
CA GLU A 555 27.50 33.48 -4.44
C GLU A 555 27.58 34.31 -3.17
N SER A 556 27.02 33.85 -2.05
CA SER A 556 27.12 34.47 -0.72
C SER A 556 26.92 33.42 0.38
N GLU A 557 27.31 33.72 1.63
CA GLU A 557 27.05 32.86 2.78
C GLU A 557 25.54 32.70 3.05
N ASP A 558 24.73 33.73 2.84
CA ASP A 558 23.27 33.66 2.98
C ASP A 558 22.67 32.64 1.98
N LYS A 559 23.13 32.67 0.73
CA LYS A 559 22.70 31.71 -0.30
C LYS A 559 23.17 30.30 0.01
N LYS A 560 24.38 30.15 0.52
CA LYS A 560 24.91 28.86 0.98
C LYS A 560 24.06 28.30 2.11
N ASN A 561 23.72 29.10 3.12
CA ASN A 561 22.88 28.71 4.23
C ASN A 561 21.47 28.31 3.75
N LEU A 562 20.86 29.08 2.86
CA LEU A 562 19.55 28.73 2.26
C LEU A 562 19.60 27.38 1.54
N ARG A 563 20.64 27.15 0.72
CA ARG A 563 20.78 25.89 -0.04
C ARG A 563 21.11 24.68 0.86
N ILE A 564 21.83 24.88 1.94
CA ILE A 564 22.04 23.86 2.98
C ILE A 564 20.70 23.51 3.65
N GLN A 565 19.89 24.52 4.02
CA GLN A 565 18.56 24.31 4.62
C GLN A 565 17.62 23.54 3.68
N LEU A 566 17.57 23.92 2.41
CA LEU A 566 16.84 23.20 1.37
C LEU A 566 17.30 21.74 1.24
N GLY A 567 18.61 21.51 1.28
CA GLY A 567 19.21 20.17 1.25
C GLY A 567 18.80 19.32 2.47
N ILE A 568 18.87 19.90 3.68
CA ILE A 568 18.47 19.23 4.92
C ILE A 568 16.99 18.80 4.86
N LEU A 569 16.10 19.72 4.49
CA LEU A 569 14.67 19.45 4.40
C LEU A 569 14.35 18.45 3.28
N THR A 570 15.04 18.55 2.13
CA THR A 570 14.85 17.58 1.03
C THR A 570 15.25 16.17 1.46
N ALA A 571 16.41 16.00 2.13
CA ALA A 571 16.83 14.69 2.62
C ALA A 571 15.84 14.12 3.64
N ALA A 572 15.37 14.92 4.59
CA ALA A 572 14.39 14.51 5.59
C ALA A 572 13.05 14.10 4.96
N THR A 573 12.56 14.89 4.00
CA THR A 573 11.29 14.63 3.30
C THR A 573 11.38 13.37 2.44
N LEU A 574 12.46 13.20 1.67
CA LEU A 574 12.68 11.96 0.89
C LEU A 574 12.75 10.74 1.81
N LYS A 575 13.47 10.84 2.93
CA LYS A 575 13.56 9.75 3.91
C LYS A 575 12.17 9.37 4.45
N GLN A 576 11.36 10.33 4.85
CA GLN A 576 10.02 10.08 5.40
C GLN A 576 9.06 9.53 4.35
N ALA A 577 9.07 10.08 3.12
CA ALA A 577 8.26 9.58 2.01
C ALA A 577 8.61 8.13 1.64
N MET A 578 9.91 7.79 1.60
CA MET A 578 10.35 6.43 1.32
C MET A 578 10.08 5.48 2.49
N GLN A 579 10.19 5.95 3.73
CA GLN A 579 9.93 5.15 4.93
C GLN A 579 8.50 4.61 4.98
N VAL A 580 7.49 5.40 4.63
CA VAL A 580 6.09 4.93 4.60
C VAL A 580 5.80 3.99 3.43
N LEU A 581 6.69 3.92 2.45
CA LEU A 581 6.70 2.89 1.40
C LEU A 581 7.50 1.63 1.83
N GLY A 582 8.00 1.60 3.06
CA GLY A 582 8.84 0.52 3.58
C GLY A 582 10.23 0.46 2.95
N ILE A 583 10.72 1.58 2.42
CA ILE A 583 12.00 1.68 1.70
C ILE A 583 13.00 2.48 2.53
N GLU A 584 14.10 1.85 2.89
CA GLU A 584 15.23 2.53 3.52
C GLU A 584 16.00 3.36 2.48
N VAL A 585 16.49 4.52 2.90
CA VAL A 585 17.40 5.35 2.09
C VAL A 585 18.80 5.37 2.73
N PRO A 586 19.85 5.01 1.98
CA PRO A 586 21.21 4.97 2.53
C PRO A 586 21.78 6.38 2.74
N GLU A 587 22.66 6.51 3.73
CA GLU A 587 23.42 7.75 3.97
C GLU A 587 24.60 7.91 3.00
N GLN A 588 25.08 6.80 2.45
CA GLN A 588 26.18 6.71 1.47
C GLN A 588 25.86 5.64 0.43
N MET A 589 26.31 5.88 -0.79
CA MET A 589 26.06 4.99 -1.92
C MET A 589 27.12 5.18 -3.01
#